data_0085bfaa743936bea8663c42940bce47
#
_entry.id   0085bfaa743936bea8663c42940bce47
#
_cell.length_a   1.000
_cell.length_b   1.000
_cell.length_c   1.000
_cell.angle_alpha   90.00
_cell.angle_beta   90.00
_cell.angle_gamma   90.00
#
_symmetry.space_group_name_H-M   'P 1'
#
loop_
_entity.id
_entity.type
_entity.pdbx_description
1 polymer ?
#
loop_
_entity_poly.entity_id
_entity_poly.type
_entity_poly.pdbx_seq_one_letter_code
_entity_poly.pdbx_strand_id
1 'polypeptide(L)'
;MTMNTSTAAAFPAGCTAFRGPLLHFIGEPGLTQPNPDSYEYHADGLLVVADGRVLANGAATDLLPRLPAGTEVEQWPDSLIIPGLIDTHVHMPQLAVMASYGTQLLEWLETYTFPTEARFADAGWSADQSQLFLDLLLAHGTTSALVFSTSHKVAAEALFSAADGYNMAITTGKVMMDCHAPDGVRDETEASYSESRELIERWHGKGRQRYAVTPRFAATSTVQQLTYAGQLVAEYPDVLMQTHWAENHAEIAWIKELFPERSSYLDVYDHFGLLGERSVLAHGIHIDDGDRARLAETGTRIAFCPTSN
;
A
#
# COMPACT_ATOMS: atom_id res chain seq x y z
N MET A 1 -20.34 -7.01 51.12
CA MET A 1 -19.73 -7.35 49.83
C MET A 1 -19.14 -6.06 49.29
N THR A 2 -17.86 -5.86 49.51
CA THR A 2 -17.10 -4.71 49.01
C THR A 2 -16.82 -4.97 47.53
N MET A 3 -17.43 -4.18 46.65
CA MET A 3 -17.06 -4.15 45.23
C MET A 3 -15.62 -3.69 45.13
N ASN A 4 -14.77 -4.57 44.63
CA ASN A 4 -13.38 -4.29 44.32
C ASN A 4 -13.36 -3.45 43.03
N THR A 5 -13.45 -2.13 43.15
CA THR A 5 -13.20 -1.22 42.01
C THR A 5 -11.71 -1.27 41.70
N SER A 6 -11.35 -2.15 40.80
CA SER A 6 -10.02 -2.06 40.13
C SER A 6 -9.93 -0.66 39.52
N THR A 7 -9.23 0.24 40.18
CA THR A 7 -8.89 1.56 39.61
C THR A 7 -7.97 1.29 38.43
N ALA A 8 -8.50 1.38 37.20
CA ALA A 8 -7.70 1.32 36.01
C ALA A 8 -6.56 2.37 36.10
N ALA A 9 -5.35 1.96 35.77
CA ALA A 9 -4.16 2.83 35.91
C ALA A 9 -4.36 4.17 35.16
N ALA A 10 -3.87 5.24 35.78
CA ALA A 10 -3.85 6.56 35.15
C ALA A 10 -2.94 6.57 33.92
N PHE A 11 -3.27 7.40 32.95
CA PHE A 11 -2.42 7.61 31.76
C PHE A 11 -1.13 8.38 32.15
N PRO A 12 -0.06 8.27 31.36
CA PRO A 12 1.18 9.00 31.61
C PRO A 12 1.00 10.51 31.41
N ALA A 13 1.80 11.30 32.11
CA ALA A 13 1.88 12.73 31.88
C ALA A 13 2.37 13.01 30.44
N GLY A 14 1.81 14.05 29.80
CA GLY A 14 2.14 14.41 28.42
C GLY A 14 1.35 13.64 27.36
N CYS A 15 0.37 12.82 27.75
CA CYS A 15 -0.60 12.29 26.78
C CYS A 15 -1.51 13.41 26.24
N THR A 16 -1.96 13.25 25.01
CA THR A 16 -2.97 14.09 24.36
C THR A 16 -4.26 13.29 24.23
N ALA A 17 -5.40 13.93 24.35
CA ALA A 17 -6.70 13.29 24.22
C ALA A 17 -7.60 14.01 23.21
N PHE A 18 -8.33 13.24 22.41
CA PHE A 18 -9.30 13.72 21.42
C PHE A 18 -10.66 13.15 21.76
N ARG A 19 -11.69 14.01 21.91
CA ARG A 19 -13.05 13.60 22.25
C ARG A 19 -14.02 13.91 21.13
N GLY A 20 -14.79 12.92 20.74
CA GLY A 20 -15.84 13.00 19.73
C GLY A 20 -16.41 11.61 19.41
N PRO A 21 -17.39 11.52 18.49
CA PRO A 21 -17.77 10.24 17.93
C PRO A 21 -16.54 9.50 17.41
N LEU A 22 -16.37 8.22 17.82
CA LEU A 22 -15.18 7.42 17.50
C LEU A 22 -15.61 6.07 16.96
N LEU A 23 -14.98 5.63 15.88
CA LEU A 23 -15.22 4.32 15.27
C LEU A 23 -13.89 3.69 14.81
N HIS A 24 -13.71 2.42 15.13
CA HIS A 24 -12.62 1.63 14.57
C HIS A 24 -13.03 0.16 14.41
N PHE A 25 -12.32 -0.55 13.52
CA PHE A 25 -12.54 -1.98 13.32
C PHE A 25 -11.67 -2.81 14.27
N ILE A 26 -12.25 -3.88 14.81
CA ILE A 26 -11.61 -4.86 15.70
C ILE A 26 -11.64 -6.27 15.12
N GLY A 27 -12.24 -6.45 13.95
CA GLY A 27 -12.35 -7.73 13.26
C GLY A 27 -12.78 -7.54 11.81
N GLU A 28 -12.91 -8.64 11.09
CA GLU A 28 -13.39 -8.65 9.71
C GLU A 28 -14.88 -8.31 9.65
N PRO A 29 -15.28 -7.27 8.90
CA PRO A 29 -16.68 -6.84 8.83
C PRO A 29 -17.59 -7.83 8.12
N GLY A 30 -17.03 -8.82 7.40
CA GLY A 30 -17.75 -9.78 6.58
C GLY A 30 -18.25 -9.18 5.29
N LEU A 31 -18.01 -9.86 4.15
CA LEU A 31 -18.43 -9.40 2.83
C LEU A 31 -19.86 -9.83 2.48
N THR A 32 -20.25 -11.04 2.86
CA THR A 32 -21.56 -11.64 2.52
C THR A 32 -22.54 -11.66 3.70
N GLN A 33 -22.02 -11.70 4.91
CA GLN A 33 -22.78 -11.67 6.16
C GLN A 33 -22.15 -10.58 7.03
N PRO A 34 -22.82 -9.44 7.27
CA PRO A 34 -22.31 -8.40 8.16
C PRO A 34 -22.00 -8.96 9.55
N ASN A 35 -20.80 -8.67 10.04
CA ASN A 35 -20.38 -9.01 11.39
C ASN A 35 -20.49 -7.75 12.27
N PRO A 36 -21.56 -7.61 13.08
CA PRO A 36 -21.77 -6.43 13.92
C PRO A 36 -20.73 -6.28 15.03
N ASP A 37 -20.02 -7.36 15.36
CA ASP A 37 -18.99 -7.38 16.40
C ASP A 37 -17.58 -7.06 15.82
N SER A 38 -17.50 -6.66 14.55
CA SER A 38 -16.24 -6.34 13.88
C SER A 38 -15.76 -4.91 14.09
N TYR A 39 -16.57 -4.06 14.71
CA TYR A 39 -16.20 -2.66 14.98
C TYR A 39 -16.69 -2.20 16.33
N GLU A 40 -16.03 -1.18 16.88
CA GLU A 40 -16.46 -0.44 18.05
C GLU A 40 -16.85 0.98 17.63
N TYR A 41 -18.01 1.43 18.14
CA TYR A 41 -18.50 2.80 17.96
C TYR A 41 -18.87 3.43 19.30
N HIS A 42 -18.33 4.60 19.58
CA HIS A 42 -18.63 5.39 20.76
C HIS A 42 -19.17 6.76 20.33
N ALA A 43 -20.43 7.04 20.58
CA ALA A 43 -21.04 8.34 20.24
C ALA A 43 -20.39 9.52 21.01
N ASP A 44 -19.88 9.27 22.21
CA ASP A 44 -19.03 10.15 23.00
C ASP A 44 -17.76 9.36 23.36
N GLY A 45 -16.84 9.29 22.40
CA GLY A 45 -15.59 8.55 22.51
C GLY A 45 -14.44 9.44 22.97
N LEU A 46 -13.41 8.79 23.51
CA LEU A 46 -12.12 9.42 23.82
C LEU A 46 -10.99 8.57 23.23
N LEU A 47 -10.14 9.21 22.44
CA LEU A 47 -8.87 8.64 21.96
C LEU A 47 -7.75 9.28 22.77
N VAL A 48 -6.92 8.45 23.42
CA VAL A 48 -5.75 8.91 24.19
C VAL A 48 -4.47 8.44 23.49
N VAL A 49 -3.58 9.37 23.22
CA VAL A 49 -2.31 9.10 22.53
C VAL A 49 -1.11 9.65 23.30
N ALA A 50 0.00 8.95 23.22
CA ALA A 50 1.30 9.46 23.66
C ALA A 50 2.40 8.82 22.82
N ASP A 51 3.47 9.55 22.57
CA ASP A 51 4.66 9.09 21.84
C ASP A 51 4.31 8.45 20.48
N GLY A 52 3.31 9.00 19.77
CA GLY A 52 2.85 8.51 18.48
C GLY A 52 2.11 7.17 18.53
N ARG A 53 1.62 6.76 19.70
CA ARG A 53 0.87 5.52 19.91
C ARG A 53 -0.48 5.77 20.57
N VAL A 54 -1.47 4.99 20.17
CA VAL A 54 -2.75 4.92 20.86
C VAL A 54 -2.55 4.18 22.17
N LEU A 55 -2.84 4.84 23.30
CA LEU A 55 -2.82 4.25 24.64
C LEU A 55 -4.17 3.63 25.01
N ALA A 56 -5.24 4.29 24.61
CA ALA A 56 -6.61 3.81 24.79
C ALA A 56 -7.56 4.50 23.82
N ASN A 57 -8.64 3.83 23.51
CA ASN A 57 -9.85 4.38 22.90
C ASN A 57 -11.06 3.75 23.62
N GLY A 58 -12.19 4.46 23.66
CA GLY A 58 -13.37 3.96 24.32
C GLY A 58 -14.34 5.06 24.74
N ALA A 59 -15.31 4.73 25.56
CA ALA A 59 -16.27 5.72 26.06
C ALA A 59 -15.58 6.82 26.88
N ALA A 60 -15.90 8.08 26.61
CA ALA A 60 -15.32 9.21 27.32
C ALA A 60 -15.57 9.17 28.83
N THR A 61 -16.73 8.66 29.27
CA THR A 61 -17.06 8.47 30.69
C THR A 61 -16.08 7.59 31.44
N ASP A 62 -15.47 6.62 30.77
CA ASP A 62 -14.57 5.63 31.37
C ASP A 62 -13.10 6.09 31.34
N LEU A 63 -12.74 6.88 30.33
CA LEU A 63 -11.35 7.27 30.08
C LEU A 63 -10.99 8.65 30.64
N LEU A 64 -11.92 9.63 30.64
CA LEU A 64 -11.68 10.96 31.18
C LEU A 64 -11.17 10.97 32.63
N PRO A 65 -11.73 10.14 33.56
CA PRO A 65 -11.26 10.12 34.95
C PRO A 65 -9.81 9.61 35.11
N ARG A 66 -9.24 8.97 34.08
CA ARG A 66 -7.91 8.41 34.05
C ARG A 66 -6.84 9.38 33.51
N LEU A 67 -7.28 10.50 32.92
CA LEU A 67 -6.36 11.52 32.42
C LEU A 67 -5.65 12.23 33.56
N PRO A 68 -4.35 12.52 33.44
CA PRO A 68 -3.64 13.41 34.36
C PRO A 68 -4.32 14.78 34.47
N ALA A 69 -4.22 15.39 35.67
CA ALA A 69 -4.73 16.72 35.85
C ALA A 69 -4.07 17.73 34.89
N GLY A 70 -4.87 18.53 34.18
CA GLY A 70 -4.38 19.49 33.22
C GLY A 70 -4.11 18.92 31.81
N THR A 71 -4.45 17.65 31.53
CA THR A 71 -4.40 17.13 30.15
C THR A 71 -5.41 17.90 29.27
N GLU A 72 -4.91 18.46 28.18
CA GLU A 72 -5.75 19.09 27.17
C GLU A 72 -6.56 18.03 26.43
N VAL A 73 -7.88 18.27 26.32
CA VAL A 73 -8.79 17.40 25.58
C VAL A 73 -9.35 18.19 24.40
N GLU A 74 -8.89 17.85 23.21
CA GLU A 74 -9.37 18.44 21.96
C GLU A 74 -10.77 17.91 21.63
N GLN A 75 -11.71 18.81 21.30
CA GLN A 75 -13.13 18.46 21.12
C GLN A 75 -13.52 18.44 19.64
N TRP A 76 -14.10 17.33 19.21
CA TRP A 76 -14.56 17.10 17.83
C TRP A 76 -16.02 16.62 17.80
N PRO A 77 -17.00 17.39 18.31
CA PRO A 77 -18.38 16.92 18.52
C PRO A 77 -19.12 16.65 17.19
N ASP A 78 -18.75 17.36 16.12
CA ASP A 78 -19.41 17.28 14.81
C ASP A 78 -18.59 16.47 13.78
N SER A 79 -17.64 15.67 14.25
CA SER A 79 -16.72 14.89 13.42
C SER A 79 -16.65 13.44 13.89
N LEU A 80 -16.30 12.53 13.00
CA LEU A 80 -16.05 11.13 13.36
C LEU A 80 -14.54 10.88 13.42
N ILE A 81 -14.04 10.49 14.57
CA ILE A 81 -12.64 10.07 14.74
C ILE A 81 -12.52 8.61 14.26
N ILE A 82 -11.67 8.40 13.26
CA ILE A 82 -11.40 7.09 12.67
C ILE A 82 -9.89 6.86 12.55
N PRO A 83 -9.41 5.61 12.43
CA PRO A 83 -8.05 5.33 12.00
C PRO A 83 -7.76 5.96 10.63
N GLY A 84 -6.50 6.33 10.40
CA GLY A 84 -6.09 6.80 9.08
C GLY A 84 -6.37 5.76 8.00
N LEU A 85 -6.74 6.23 6.81
CA LEU A 85 -7.04 5.37 5.66
C LEU A 85 -5.77 4.67 5.17
N ILE A 86 -5.96 3.48 4.60
CA ILE A 86 -4.90 2.66 4.01
C ILE A 86 -5.20 2.50 2.52
N ASP A 87 -4.31 3.01 1.67
CA ASP A 87 -4.40 2.81 0.22
C ASP A 87 -3.55 1.59 -0.17
N THR A 88 -4.19 0.56 -0.71
CA THR A 88 -3.52 -0.70 -1.05
C THR A 88 -3.00 -0.76 -2.49
N HIS A 89 -3.26 0.27 -3.30
CA HIS A 89 -2.73 0.38 -4.65
C HIS A 89 -2.82 1.82 -5.17
N VAL A 90 -1.70 2.49 -5.28
CA VAL A 90 -1.61 3.86 -5.80
C VAL A 90 -0.28 4.08 -6.51
N HIS A 91 -0.28 4.92 -7.54
CA HIS A 91 0.90 5.29 -8.33
C HIS A 91 1.34 6.72 -8.03
N MET A 92 2.48 6.89 -7.34
CA MET A 92 3.05 8.22 -7.09
C MET A 92 3.31 8.99 -8.39
N PRO A 93 3.92 8.41 -9.44
CA PRO A 93 4.27 9.18 -10.62
C PRO A 93 3.08 9.62 -11.47
N GLN A 94 1.90 9.02 -11.27
CA GLN A 94 0.69 9.38 -12.02
C GLN A 94 -0.02 10.64 -11.48
N LEU A 95 0.48 11.22 -10.40
CA LEU A 95 -0.06 12.46 -9.84
C LEU A 95 -0.17 13.57 -10.88
N ALA A 96 0.85 13.73 -11.71
CA ALA A 96 0.89 14.74 -12.76
C ALA A 96 -0.03 14.48 -13.96
N VAL A 97 -0.55 13.27 -14.10
CA VAL A 97 -1.48 12.86 -15.17
C VAL A 97 -2.84 12.43 -14.62
N MET A 98 -3.11 12.75 -13.38
CA MET A 98 -4.40 12.49 -12.75
C MET A 98 -5.53 13.15 -13.54
N ALA A 99 -6.61 12.40 -13.80
CA ALA A 99 -7.73 12.80 -14.65
C ALA A 99 -7.38 13.07 -16.14
N SER A 100 -6.22 12.63 -16.64
CA SER A 100 -5.95 12.63 -18.07
C SER A 100 -6.91 11.71 -18.80
N TYR A 101 -7.42 12.20 -19.95
CA TYR A 101 -8.35 11.41 -20.75
C TYR A 101 -7.63 10.25 -21.42
N GLY A 102 -8.10 9.02 -21.18
CA GLY A 102 -7.59 7.82 -21.83
C GLY A 102 -8.76 6.97 -22.35
N THR A 103 -8.57 6.37 -23.52
CA THR A 103 -9.57 5.50 -24.14
C THR A 103 -9.39 4.05 -23.73
N GLN A 104 -8.13 3.59 -23.66
CA GLN A 104 -7.74 2.23 -23.31
C GLN A 104 -6.44 2.23 -22.50
N LEU A 105 -6.26 1.23 -21.65
CA LEU A 105 -5.11 1.12 -20.74
C LEU A 105 -3.78 1.27 -21.46
N LEU A 106 -3.51 0.46 -22.48
CA LEU A 106 -2.19 0.43 -23.13
C LEU A 106 -1.86 1.75 -23.83
N GLU A 107 -2.85 2.37 -24.51
CA GLU A 107 -2.70 3.68 -25.14
C GLU A 107 -2.45 4.79 -24.11
N TRP A 108 -3.15 4.73 -22.97
CA TRP A 108 -2.98 5.68 -21.88
C TRP A 108 -1.58 5.58 -21.23
N LEU A 109 -1.06 4.36 -21.08
CA LEU A 109 0.31 4.13 -20.60
C LEU A 109 1.34 4.79 -21.51
N GLU A 110 1.23 4.63 -22.84
CA GLU A 110 2.16 5.20 -23.81
C GLU A 110 2.05 6.73 -23.92
N THR A 111 0.82 7.25 -23.88
CA THR A 111 0.56 8.66 -24.13
C THR A 111 0.89 9.55 -22.93
N TYR A 112 0.56 9.12 -21.72
CA TYR A 112 0.64 9.94 -20.52
C TYR A 112 1.58 9.39 -19.46
N THR A 113 1.48 8.09 -19.17
CA THR A 113 2.14 7.51 -17.99
C THR A 113 3.63 7.40 -18.19
N PHE A 114 4.09 6.71 -19.22
CA PHE A 114 5.53 6.49 -19.44
C PHE A 114 6.32 7.78 -19.66
N PRO A 115 5.84 8.78 -20.44
CA PRO A 115 6.51 10.07 -20.54
C PRO A 115 6.63 10.81 -19.21
N THR A 116 5.64 10.67 -18.33
CA THR A 116 5.66 11.27 -17.00
C THR A 116 6.62 10.52 -16.08
N GLU A 117 6.58 9.20 -16.08
CA GLU A 117 7.47 8.35 -15.28
C GLU A 117 8.93 8.53 -15.65
N ALA A 118 9.26 8.76 -16.92
CA ALA A 118 10.64 9.02 -17.38
C ALA A 118 11.27 10.25 -16.71
N ARG A 119 10.48 11.24 -16.27
CA ARG A 119 10.97 12.43 -15.56
C ARG A 119 11.55 12.10 -14.18
N PHE A 120 11.18 10.97 -13.61
CA PHE A 120 11.64 10.54 -12.29
C PHE A 120 13.09 9.99 -12.30
N ALA A 121 13.76 9.98 -13.44
CA ALA A 121 15.21 9.84 -13.51
C ALA A 121 15.94 11.05 -12.87
N ASP A 122 15.30 12.22 -12.79
CA ASP A 122 15.82 13.40 -12.11
C ASP A 122 15.54 13.32 -10.61
N ALA A 123 16.60 13.45 -9.80
CA ALA A 123 16.51 13.34 -8.34
C ALA A 123 15.72 14.48 -7.69
N GLY A 124 15.85 15.71 -8.21
CA GLY A 124 15.12 16.88 -7.72
C GLY A 124 13.64 16.74 -7.98
N TRP A 125 13.27 16.38 -9.23
CA TRP A 125 11.90 16.09 -9.60
C TRP A 125 11.30 14.97 -8.72
N SER A 126 12.02 13.87 -8.53
CA SER A 126 11.58 12.76 -7.70
C SER A 126 11.33 13.17 -6.25
N ALA A 127 12.20 14.00 -5.66
CA ALA A 127 12.04 14.51 -4.31
C ALA A 127 10.81 15.41 -4.18
N ASP A 128 10.63 16.38 -5.09
CA ASP A 128 9.51 17.31 -5.08
C ASP A 128 8.16 16.57 -5.25
N GLN A 129 8.10 15.61 -6.19
CA GLN A 129 6.88 14.83 -6.42
C GLN A 129 6.57 13.88 -5.27
N SER A 130 7.58 13.29 -4.63
CA SER A 130 7.38 12.45 -3.45
C SER A 130 6.79 13.25 -2.30
N GLN A 131 7.30 14.47 -2.06
CA GLN A 131 6.77 15.36 -1.03
C GLN A 131 5.31 15.71 -1.31
N LEU A 132 5.02 16.21 -2.52
CA LEU A 132 3.66 16.57 -2.93
C LEU A 132 2.69 15.39 -2.83
N PHE A 133 3.10 14.21 -3.23
CA PHE A 133 2.31 12.98 -3.15
C PHE A 133 1.92 12.65 -1.71
N LEU A 134 2.87 12.70 -0.78
CA LEU A 134 2.61 12.41 0.64
C LEU A 134 1.73 13.49 1.28
N ASP A 135 1.94 14.77 0.95
CA ASP A 135 1.09 15.87 1.41
C ASP A 135 -0.37 15.66 0.99
N LEU A 136 -0.60 15.22 -0.26
CA LEU A 136 -1.94 14.93 -0.77
C LEU A 136 -2.56 13.70 -0.10
N LEU A 137 -1.82 12.64 0.10
CA LEU A 137 -2.33 11.47 0.84
C LEU A 137 -2.79 11.88 2.24
N LEU A 138 -1.97 12.62 2.97
CA LEU A 138 -2.30 13.10 4.32
C LEU A 138 -3.48 14.06 4.32
N ALA A 139 -3.56 14.99 3.36
CA ALA A 139 -4.67 15.92 3.21
C ALA A 139 -6.02 15.20 2.98
N HIS A 140 -6.00 13.98 2.43
CA HIS A 140 -7.17 13.14 2.20
C HIS A 140 -7.34 12.02 3.25
N GLY A 141 -6.57 12.05 4.34
CA GLY A 141 -6.71 11.12 5.46
C GLY A 141 -5.99 9.77 5.27
N THR A 142 -5.24 9.57 4.19
CA THR A 142 -4.45 8.36 3.96
C THR A 142 -3.13 8.44 4.71
N THR A 143 -2.91 7.53 5.65
CA THR A 143 -1.73 7.49 6.51
C THR A 143 -0.79 6.33 6.23
N SER A 144 -1.24 5.37 5.43
CA SER A 144 -0.47 4.21 5.00
C SER A 144 -0.79 3.90 3.54
N ALA A 145 0.21 3.54 2.74
CA ALA A 145 -0.04 3.20 1.35
C ALA A 145 0.95 2.14 0.82
N LEU A 146 0.45 1.31 -0.11
CA LEU A 146 1.24 0.43 -0.97
C LEU A 146 1.37 1.11 -2.34
N VAL A 147 2.57 1.60 -2.65
CA VAL A 147 2.81 2.57 -3.70
C VAL A 147 3.66 1.99 -4.83
N PHE A 148 3.20 2.17 -6.06
CA PHE A 148 4.05 2.04 -7.24
C PHE A 148 4.87 3.32 -7.41
N SER A 149 6.20 3.18 -7.43
CA SER A 149 7.14 4.22 -7.81
C SER A 149 7.39 4.18 -9.33
N THR A 150 8.61 4.30 -9.78
CA THR A 150 9.04 4.10 -11.18
C THR A 150 10.17 3.07 -11.24
N SER A 151 10.63 2.74 -12.46
CA SER A 151 11.81 1.91 -12.68
C SER A 151 13.12 2.58 -12.22
N HIS A 152 13.11 3.87 -11.94
CA HIS A 152 14.28 4.58 -11.46
C HIS A 152 14.49 4.39 -9.97
N LYS A 153 15.63 3.85 -9.57
CA LYS A 153 16.02 3.67 -8.16
C LYS A 153 15.87 4.97 -7.36
N VAL A 154 16.27 6.10 -7.94
CA VAL A 154 16.24 7.41 -7.29
C VAL A 154 14.82 7.84 -6.91
N ALA A 155 13.79 7.43 -7.65
CA ALA A 155 12.40 7.73 -7.34
C ALA A 155 11.90 6.96 -6.10
N ALA A 156 12.21 5.66 -6.00
CA ALA A 156 11.89 4.88 -4.82
C ALA A 156 12.64 5.39 -3.58
N GLU A 157 13.91 5.75 -3.74
CA GLU A 157 14.75 6.35 -2.71
C GLU A 157 14.16 7.66 -2.17
N ALA A 158 13.74 8.54 -3.08
CA ALA A 158 13.13 9.83 -2.74
C ALA A 158 11.82 9.65 -1.97
N LEU A 159 10.96 8.70 -2.39
CA LEU A 159 9.71 8.42 -1.71
C LEU A 159 9.94 7.86 -0.31
N PHE A 160 10.86 6.90 -0.14
CA PHE A 160 11.21 6.40 1.18
C PHE A 160 11.76 7.49 2.10
N SER A 161 12.65 8.35 1.57
CA SER A 161 13.24 9.43 2.34
C SER A 161 12.20 10.45 2.81
N ALA A 162 11.29 10.85 1.94
CA ALA A 162 10.20 11.76 2.30
C ALA A 162 9.25 11.12 3.34
N ALA A 163 8.86 9.85 3.15
CA ALA A 163 7.98 9.12 4.05
C ALA A 163 8.62 8.92 5.45
N ASP A 164 9.92 8.67 5.52
CA ASP A 164 10.67 8.58 6.78
C ASP A 164 10.62 9.91 7.54
N GLY A 165 10.74 11.05 6.83
CA GLY A 165 10.61 12.39 7.41
C GLY A 165 9.23 12.67 8.02
N TYR A 166 8.16 12.15 7.44
CA TYR A 166 6.79 12.23 7.99
C TYR A 166 6.47 11.16 9.03
N ASN A 167 7.34 10.18 9.22
CA ASN A 167 7.03 8.95 9.98
C ASN A 167 5.77 8.23 9.45
N MET A 168 5.50 8.34 8.15
CA MET A 168 4.36 7.73 7.46
C MET A 168 4.67 6.28 7.09
N ALA A 169 3.69 5.39 7.15
CA ALA A 169 3.86 3.99 6.81
C ALA A 169 3.73 3.79 5.29
N ILE A 170 4.83 3.80 4.58
CA ILE A 170 4.85 3.58 3.13
C ILE A 170 5.53 2.24 2.82
N THR A 171 4.84 1.47 1.99
CA THR A 171 5.38 0.28 1.35
C THR A 171 5.54 0.57 -0.14
N THR A 172 6.75 0.48 -0.66
CA THR A 172 7.05 0.74 -2.07
C THR A 172 8.28 -0.03 -2.50
N GLY A 173 8.59 0.00 -3.77
CA GLY A 173 9.80 -0.54 -4.35
C GLY A 173 10.09 0.08 -5.71
N LYS A 174 11.29 -0.16 -6.21
CA LYS A 174 11.63 0.12 -7.60
C LYS A 174 10.78 -0.76 -8.51
N VAL A 175 10.10 -0.18 -9.49
CA VAL A 175 9.34 -0.94 -10.49
C VAL A 175 10.31 -1.69 -11.40
N MET A 176 10.04 -2.98 -11.58
CA MET A 176 10.79 -3.88 -12.47
C MET A 176 10.07 -3.92 -13.81
N MET A 177 10.73 -3.45 -14.88
CA MET A 177 10.18 -3.33 -16.22
C MET A 177 11.31 -3.27 -17.24
N ASP A 178 11.78 -4.45 -17.73
CA ASP A 178 12.95 -4.58 -18.60
C ASP A 178 12.63 -4.86 -20.08
N CYS A 179 11.36 -5.04 -20.44
CA CYS A 179 10.93 -5.22 -21.82
C CYS A 179 9.58 -4.53 -22.10
N HIS A 180 9.25 -4.41 -23.38
CA HIS A 180 7.98 -3.81 -23.87
C HIS A 180 7.65 -2.45 -23.23
N ALA A 181 8.68 -1.65 -23.00
CA ALA A 181 8.57 -0.32 -22.41
C ALA A 181 9.50 0.65 -23.15
N PRO A 182 9.17 1.96 -23.21
CA PRO A 182 10.05 2.98 -23.77
C PRO A 182 11.38 3.07 -23.03
N ASP A 183 12.45 3.43 -23.73
CA ASP A 183 13.81 3.52 -23.19
C ASP A 183 13.91 4.37 -21.91
N GLY A 184 13.11 5.44 -21.81
CA GLY A 184 13.11 6.35 -20.65
C GLY A 184 12.59 5.75 -19.34
N VAL A 185 11.95 4.57 -19.38
CA VAL A 185 11.41 3.87 -18.22
C VAL A 185 11.77 2.38 -18.22
N ARG A 186 12.46 1.92 -19.27
CA ARG A 186 12.90 0.53 -19.33
C ARG A 186 14.12 0.33 -18.45
N ASP A 187 14.05 -0.71 -17.64
CA ASP A 187 15.10 -1.12 -16.72
C ASP A 187 16.10 -2.08 -17.39
N GLU A 188 17.27 -2.21 -16.79
CA GLU A 188 18.21 -3.27 -17.13
C GLU A 188 17.97 -4.46 -16.18
N THR A 189 17.89 -5.67 -16.73
CA THR A 189 17.50 -6.87 -15.97
C THR A 189 18.36 -7.09 -14.72
N GLU A 190 19.68 -7.04 -14.84
CA GLU A 190 20.62 -7.23 -13.73
C GLU A 190 20.57 -6.06 -12.72
N ALA A 191 20.43 -4.83 -13.23
CA ALA A 191 20.30 -3.64 -12.39
C ALA A 191 18.99 -3.68 -11.59
N SER A 192 17.91 -4.16 -12.18
CA SER A 192 16.61 -4.30 -11.53
C SER A 192 16.70 -5.17 -10.27
N TYR A 193 17.43 -6.27 -10.31
CA TYR A 193 17.68 -7.12 -9.16
C TYR A 193 18.59 -6.48 -8.12
N SER A 194 19.78 -6.01 -8.55
CA SER A 194 20.80 -5.47 -7.63
C SER A 194 20.33 -4.21 -6.93
N GLU A 195 19.67 -3.29 -7.65
CA GLU A 195 19.13 -2.04 -7.08
C GLU A 195 17.93 -2.29 -6.16
N SER A 196 17.08 -3.26 -6.47
CA SER A 196 16.01 -3.68 -5.57
C SER A 196 16.55 -4.22 -4.27
N ARG A 197 17.59 -5.06 -4.34
CA ARG A 197 18.29 -5.60 -3.18
C ARG A 197 18.90 -4.50 -2.30
N GLU A 198 19.60 -3.53 -2.91
CA GLU A 198 20.16 -2.39 -2.18
C GLU A 198 19.09 -1.56 -1.46
N LEU A 199 17.92 -1.34 -2.11
CA LEU A 199 16.79 -0.63 -1.52
C LEU A 199 16.15 -1.42 -0.37
N ILE A 200 16.05 -2.76 -0.50
CA ILE A 200 15.57 -3.63 0.58
C ILE A 200 16.49 -3.49 1.80
N GLU A 201 17.80 -3.70 1.61
CA GLU A 201 18.79 -3.63 2.68
C GLU A 201 18.82 -2.26 3.37
N ARG A 202 18.52 -1.20 2.65
CA ARG A 202 18.53 0.17 3.17
C ARG A 202 17.24 0.59 3.86
N TRP A 203 16.08 0.20 3.33
CA TRP A 203 14.80 0.78 3.73
C TRP A 203 13.83 -0.20 4.39
N HIS A 204 13.90 -1.50 4.04
CA HIS A 204 12.96 -2.45 4.61
C HIS A 204 13.16 -2.59 6.12
N GLY A 205 12.09 -2.34 6.89
CA GLY A 205 12.16 -2.36 8.35
C GLY A 205 12.74 -1.10 9.02
N LYS A 206 13.16 -0.09 8.24
CA LYS A 206 13.58 1.20 8.80
C LYS A 206 12.35 2.02 9.18
N GLY A 207 12.18 2.30 10.46
CA GLY A 207 10.99 2.98 10.95
C GLY A 207 9.71 2.27 10.52
N ARG A 208 8.86 2.97 9.79
CA ARG A 208 7.60 2.44 9.23
C ARG A 208 7.71 2.02 7.77
N GLN A 209 8.91 2.10 7.17
CA GLN A 209 9.11 1.78 5.76
C GLN A 209 9.15 0.27 5.53
N ARG A 210 8.53 -0.16 4.43
CA ARG A 210 8.57 -1.55 3.96
C ARG A 210 8.85 -1.58 2.48
N TYR A 211 9.61 -2.57 2.03
CA TYR A 211 9.85 -2.77 0.62
C TYR A 211 8.81 -3.72 0.02
N ALA A 212 8.40 -3.45 -1.23
CA ALA A 212 7.65 -4.38 -2.06
C ALA A 212 8.43 -4.66 -3.35
N VAL A 213 8.68 -5.93 -3.64
CA VAL A 213 9.16 -6.36 -4.95
C VAL A 213 8.06 -6.05 -5.97
N THR A 214 8.37 -5.26 -6.99
CA THR A 214 7.35 -4.60 -7.81
C THR A 214 7.56 -4.84 -9.31
N PRO A 215 7.38 -6.07 -9.85
CA PRO A 215 7.20 -6.24 -11.29
C PRO A 215 5.94 -5.47 -11.70
N ARG A 216 6.04 -4.59 -12.73
CA ARG A 216 4.89 -3.75 -13.10
C ARG A 216 3.69 -4.60 -13.47
N PHE A 217 3.86 -5.45 -14.46
CA PHE A 217 2.98 -6.56 -14.83
C PHE A 217 3.75 -7.51 -15.75
N ALA A 218 3.24 -8.72 -15.96
CA ALA A 218 4.03 -9.78 -16.61
C ALA A 218 4.50 -9.42 -18.04
N ALA A 219 3.73 -8.61 -18.80
CA ALA A 219 4.14 -8.25 -20.16
C ALA A 219 5.37 -7.33 -20.22
N THR A 220 5.66 -6.56 -19.18
CA THR A 220 6.82 -5.66 -19.16
C THR A 220 8.05 -6.26 -18.49
N SER A 221 8.01 -7.55 -18.15
CA SER A 221 9.13 -8.26 -17.54
C SER A 221 9.52 -9.48 -18.37
N THR A 222 10.82 -9.61 -18.65
CA THR A 222 11.35 -10.84 -19.21
C THR A 222 11.23 -12.01 -18.22
N VAL A 223 11.33 -13.25 -18.71
CA VAL A 223 11.43 -14.45 -17.87
C VAL A 223 12.55 -14.32 -16.83
N GLN A 224 13.68 -13.72 -17.21
CA GLN A 224 14.78 -13.51 -16.29
C GLN A 224 14.44 -12.50 -15.19
N GLN A 225 13.77 -11.39 -15.52
CA GLN A 225 13.37 -10.41 -14.54
C GLN A 225 12.31 -10.97 -13.57
N LEU A 226 11.32 -11.72 -14.07
CA LEU A 226 10.35 -12.41 -13.21
C LEU A 226 11.01 -13.44 -12.29
N THR A 227 12.03 -14.15 -12.80
CA THR A 227 12.86 -15.06 -11.98
C THR A 227 13.57 -14.30 -10.86
N TYR A 228 14.15 -13.15 -11.15
CA TYR A 228 14.79 -12.29 -10.14
C TYR A 228 13.79 -11.71 -9.13
N ALA A 229 12.59 -11.39 -9.57
CA ALA A 229 11.52 -10.97 -8.64
C ALA A 229 11.18 -12.10 -7.65
N GLY A 230 11.03 -13.35 -8.13
CA GLY A 230 10.81 -14.52 -7.28
C GLY A 230 11.98 -14.79 -6.33
N GLN A 231 13.23 -14.63 -6.81
CA GLN A 231 14.42 -14.77 -5.96
C GLN A 231 14.42 -13.73 -4.83
N LEU A 232 14.11 -12.46 -5.10
CA LEU A 232 14.03 -11.42 -4.08
C LEU A 232 12.98 -11.75 -3.01
N VAL A 233 11.79 -12.23 -3.43
CA VAL A 233 10.73 -12.66 -2.50
C VAL A 233 11.18 -13.84 -1.63
N ALA A 234 11.95 -14.76 -2.18
CA ALA A 234 12.48 -15.92 -1.46
C ALA A 234 13.64 -15.56 -0.53
N GLU A 235 14.54 -14.66 -0.96
CA GLU A 235 15.70 -14.21 -0.16
C GLU A 235 15.27 -13.31 1.02
N TYR A 236 14.19 -12.54 0.87
CA TYR A 236 13.67 -11.61 1.87
C TYR A 236 12.22 -11.96 2.24
N PRO A 237 12.02 -12.97 3.11
CA PRO A 237 10.70 -13.56 3.33
C PRO A 237 9.68 -12.66 4.02
N ASP A 238 10.04 -11.47 4.46
CA ASP A 238 9.16 -10.47 5.07
C ASP A 238 8.85 -9.24 4.18
N VAL A 239 9.47 -9.16 2.97
CA VAL A 239 9.07 -8.15 1.99
C VAL A 239 7.69 -8.46 1.38
N LEU A 240 6.99 -7.42 0.93
CA LEU A 240 5.79 -7.59 0.13
C LEU A 240 6.15 -7.79 -1.35
N MET A 241 5.21 -8.31 -2.10
CA MET A 241 5.21 -8.29 -3.56
C MET A 241 3.94 -7.59 -4.05
N GLN A 242 4.07 -6.75 -5.07
CA GLN A 242 2.92 -6.10 -5.72
C GLN A 242 3.08 -6.12 -7.23
N THR A 243 1.97 -6.26 -7.94
CA THR A 243 1.91 -6.21 -9.41
C THR A 243 0.49 -5.93 -9.87
N HIS A 244 0.31 -5.59 -11.17
CA HIS A 244 -1.01 -5.52 -11.80
C HIS A 244 -1.39 -6.89 -12.35
N TRP A 245 -2.69 -7.19 -12.33
CA TRP A 245 -3.18 -8.48 -12.80
C TRP A 245 -4.64 -8.39 -13.26
N ALA A 246 -4.89 -8.92 -14.48
CA ALA A 246 -6.21 -9.14 -15.06
C ALA A 246 -7.12 -7.89 -15.04
N GLU A 247 -6.55 -6.73 -15.34
CA GLU A 247 -7.25 -5.45 -15.38
C GLU A 247 -8.03 -5.28 -16.70
N ASN A 248 -7.47 -5.74 -17.83
CA ASN A 248 -8.02 -5.48 -19.15
C ASN A 248 -7.95 -6.73 -20.06
N HIS A 249 -8.96 -6.95 -20.90
CA HIS A 249 -8.99 -8.09 -21.82
C HIS A 249 -7.83 -8.10 -22.82
N ALA A 250 -7.42 -6.92 -23.32
CA ALA A 250 -6.30 -6.83 -24.25
C ALA A 250 -4.98 -7.19 -23.57
N GLU A 251 -4.80 -6.76 -22.32
CA GLU A 251 -3.69 -7.17 -21.46
C GLU A 251 -3.64 -8.68 -21.29
N ILE A 252 -4.75 -9.31 -20.90
CA ILE A 252 -4.84 -10.75 -20.70
C ILE A 252 -4.52 -11.53 -22.00
N ALA A 253 -5.04 -11.07 -23.13
CA ALA A 253 -4.75 -11.67 -24.44
C ALA A 253 -3.25 -11.59 -24.77
N TRP A 254 -2.64 -10.43 -24.50
CA TRP A 254 -1.22 -10.21 -24.72
C TRP A 254 -0.35 -11.10 -23.83
N ILE A 255 -0.69 -11.24 -22.55
CA ILE A 255 0.03 -12.18 -21.65
C ILE A 255 -0.05 -13.61 -22.16
N LYS A 256 -1.20 -14.06 -22.67
CA LYS A 256 -1.35 -15.39 -23.25
C LYS A 256 -0.46 -15.62 -24.48
N GLU A 257 -0.23 -14.57 -25.27
CA GLU A 257 0.70 -14.63 -26.43
C GLU A 257 2.15 -14.69 -25.98
N LEU A 258 2.53 -13.94 -24.92
CA LEU A 258 3.89 -13.89 -24.41
C LEU A 258 4.29 -15.15 -23.60
N PHE A 259 3.34 -15.78 -22.94
CA PHE A 259 3.55 -16.96 -22.08
C PHE A 259 2.63 -18.13 -22.50
N PRO A 260 2.74 -18.64 -23.74
CA PRO A 260 1.82 -19.64 -24.27
C PRO A 260 1.87 -20.98 -23.53
N GLU A 261 2.94 -21.23 -22.77
CA GLU A 261 3.11 -22.44 -21.97
C GLU A 261 2.43 -22.36 -20.59
N ARG A 262 1.91 -21.18 -20.21
CA ARG A 262 1.18 -21.00 -18.94
C ARG A 262 -0.31 -21.20 -19.12
N SER A 263 -0.95 -21.78 -18.12
CA SER A 263 -2.39 -22.10 -18.16
C SER A 263 -3.29 -20.86 -18.03
N SER A 264 -2.85 -19.85 -17.27
CA SER A 264 -3.56 -18.58 -17.06
C SER A 264 -2.57 -17.43 -16.82
N TYR A 265 -3.08 -16.19 -16.77
CA TYR A 265 -2.27 -15.05 -16.37
C TYR A 265 -1.76 -15.19 -14.93
N LEU A 266 -2.59 -15.72 -14.02
CA LEU A 266 -2.19 -15.97 -12.64
C LEU A 266 -1.07 -17.02 -12.55
N ASP A 267 -1.13 -18.05 -13.40
CA ASP A 267 -0.12 -19.11 -13.49
C ASP A 267 1.28 -18.56 -13.88
N VAL A 268 1.34 -17.43 -14.59
CA VAL A 268 2.63 -16.76 -14.85
C VAL A 268 3.28 -16.36 -13.53
N TYR A 269 2.55 -15.66 -12.66
CA TYR A 269 3.08 -15.22 -11.37
C TYR A 269 3.36 -16.39 -10.42
N ASP A 270 2.48 -17.39 -10.40
CA ASP A 270 2.65 -18.61 -9.60
C ASP A 270 3.94 -19.37 -9.97
N HIS A 271 4.20 -19.51 -11.27
CA HIS A 271 5.40 -20.18 -11.79
C HIS A 271 6.70 -19.53 -11.29
N PHE A 272 6.74 -18.23 -11.14
CA PHE A 272 7.91 -17.49 -10.65
C PHE A 272 7.94 -17.32 -9.13
N GLY A 273 7.00 -17.95 -8.38
CA GLY A 273 6.97 -17.88 -6.92
C GLY A 273 6.52 -16.52 -6.37
N LEU A 274 5.71 -15.79 -7.13
CA LEU A 274 5.23 -14.44 -6.79
C LEU A 274 3.86 -14.46 -6.08
N LEU A 275 3.25 -15.62 -5.84
CA LEU A 275 2.02 -15.74 -5.07
C LEU A 275 2.31 -16.10 -3.62
N GLY A 276 1.53 -15.56 -2.69
CA GLY A 276 1.65 -15.84 -1.26
C GLY A 276 0.93 -14.83 -0.38
N GLU A 277 0.95 -15.04 0.93
CA GLU A 277 0.26 -14.19 1.92
C GLU A 277 0.70 -12.72 1.91
N ARG A 278 1.89 -12.42 1.39
CA ARG A 278 2.44 -11.06 1.26
C ARG A 278 2.39 -10.51 -0.17
N SER A 279 1.68 -11.18 -1.05
CA SER A 279 1.48 -10.75 -2.43
C SER A 279 0.15 -10.02 -2.58
N VAL A 280 0.21 -8.86 -3.25
CA VAL A 280 -0.95 -8.03 -3.56
C VAL A 280 -1.02 -7.84 -5.07
N LEU A 281 -2.07 -8.33 -5.68
CA LEU A 281 -2.36 -8.17 -7.11
C LEU A 281 -3.39 -7.05 -7.27
N ALA A 282 -3.07 -6.01 -8.01
CA ALA A 282 -3.99 -4.92 -8.28
C ALA A 282 -5.02 -5.31 -9.34
N HIS A 283 -6.23 -4.79 -9.20
CA HIS A 283 -7.40 -4.97 -10.06
C HIS A 283 -8.08 -6.32 -9.95
N GLY A 284 -7.60 -7.37 -10.62
CA GLY A 284 -8.23 -8.70 -10.60
C GLY A 284 -9.68 -8.68 -11.09
N ILE A 285 -9.97 -7.94 -12.18
CA ILE A 285 -11.34 -7.73 -12.67
C ILE A 285 -11.86 -8.99 -13.39
N HIS A 286 -11.02 -9.55 -14.26
CA HIS A 286 -11.37 -10.66 -15.15
C HIS A 286 -10.77 -11.97 -14.64
N ILE A 287 -11.37 -12.52 -13.60
CA ILE A 287 -10.89 -13.72 -12.91
C ILE A 287 -11.89 -14.87 -13.05
N ASP A 288 -11.41 -16.09 -13.14
CA ASP A 288 -12.23 -17.29 -13.14
C ASP A 288 -12.24 -18.02 -11.78
N ASP A 289 -12.92 -19.16 -11.70
CA ASP A 289 -13.03 -19.94 -10.47
C ASP A 289 -11.70 -20.63 -10.10
N GLY A 290 -10.88 -20.98 -11.08
CA GLY A 290 -9.54 -21.54 -10.88
C GLY A 290 -8.60 -20.51 -10.25
N ASP A 291 -8.59 -19.30 -10.77
CA ASP A 291 -7.85 -18.17 -10.21
C ASP A 291 -8.27 -17.89 -8.75
N ARG A 292 -9.59 -17.84 -8.49
CA ARG A 292 -10.12 -17.64 -7.12
C ARG A 292 -9.65 -18.70 -6.15
N ALA A 293 -9.70 -19.97 -6.58
CA ALA A 293 -9.26 -21.10 -5.77
C ALA A 293 -7.75 -20.98 -5.47
N ARG A 294 -6.94 -20.64 -6.47
CA ARG A 294 -5.49 -20.51 -6.28
C ARG A 294 -5.10 -19.33 -5.40
N LEU A 295 -5.76 -18.18 -5.56
CA LEU A 295 -5.57 -17.03 -4.67
C LEU A 295 -5.89 -17.38 -3.20
N ALA A 296 -7.00 -18.10 -2.97
CA ALA A 296 -7.40 -18.54 -1.64
C ALA A 296 -6.39 -19.54 -1.03
N GLU A 297 -5.88 -20.48 -1.84
CA GLU A 297 -4.89 -21.47 -1.42
C GLU A 297 -3.55 -20.83 -1.02
N THR A 298 -3.10 -19.84 -1.79
CA THR A 298 -1.82 -19.15 -1.54
C THR A 298 -1.92 -18.02 -0.52
N GLY A 299 -3.12 -17.58 -0.18
CA GLY A 299 -3.34 -16.40 0.65
C GLY A 299 -3.04 -15.07 -0.04
N THR A 300 -2.88 -15.08 -1.37
CA THR A 300 -2.63 -13.89 -2.18
C THR A 300 -3.84 -12.96 -2.15
N ARG A 301 -3.60 -11.66 -2.02
CA ARG A 301 -4.63 -10.63 -1.87
C ARG A 301 -4.83 -9.85 -3.16
N ILE A 302 -6.05 -9.36 -3.36
CA ILE A 302 -6.39 -8.44 -4.44
C ILE A 302 -6.56 -7.03 -3.86
N ALA A 303 -5.91 -6.05 -4.46
CA ALA A 303 -6.23 -4.65 -4.22
C ALA A 303 -7.40 -4.24 -5.13
N PHE A 304 -8.54 -3.95 -4.53
CA PHE A 304 -9.72 -3.49 -5.25
C PHE A 304 -9.57 -2.00 -5.64
N CYS A 305 -9.66 -1.70 -6.92
CA CYS A 305 -9.38 -0.37 -7.49
C CYS A 305 -10.65 0.23 -8.15
N PRO A 306 -11.72 0.54 -7.39
CA PRO A 306 -13.05 0.84 -7.95
C PRO A 306 -13.10 2.07 -8.84
N THR A 307 -12.16 2.99 -8.70
CA THR A 307 -12.12 4.23 -9.49
C THR A 307 -11.37 4.10 -10.81
N SER A 308 -10.60 3.02 -10.99
CA SER A 308 -9.82 2.75 -12.21
C SER A 308 -10.26 1.48 -12.95
N ASN A 309 -11.13 0.68 -12.34
CA ASN A 309 -11.67 -0.55 -12.93
C ASN A 309 -12.79 -0.28 -13.97
#